data_fae90401727e9899061d3e3f3b8f7c7b
#
_entry.id   fae90401727e9899061d3e3f3b8f7c7b
#
_cell.length_a   1.000
_cell.length_b   1.000
_cell.length_c   1.000
_cell.angle_alpha   90.00
_cell.angle_beta   90.00
_cell.angle_gamma   90.00
#
_symmetry.space_group_name_H-M   'P 1'
#
loop_
_entity.id
_entity.type
_entity.pdbx_description
1 polymer ?
#
loop_
_entity_poly.entity_id
_entity_poly.type
_entity_poly.pdbx_seq_one_letter_code
_entity_poly.pdbx_strand_id
1 'polypeptide(L)'
;MAQMKFMCDAERCIECNGCVTACKNANDVEWGIQRRRVVTLNDGEADEMSISVACMHCDDAPCMAVCPTDCFYKTDDGIVLHDKDLCIGCGYCLYACPFGAPQFPQQDAFGERGKMDKCTFCAGGPAESKEEE
;
A
#
# COMPACT_ATOMS: atom_id res chain seq x y z
N MET A 1 -10.39 -14.34 -13.70
CA MET A 1 -9.06 -14.66 -13.17
C MET A 1 -9.06 -14.60 -11.65
N ALA A 2 -8.34 -15.51 -11.01
CA ALA A 2 -8.24 -15.50 -9.54
C ALA A 2 -7.41 -14.30 -9.07
N GLN A 3 -7.95 -13.55 -8.13
CA GLN A 3 -7.24 -12.43 -7.55
C GLN A 3 -6.20 -12.93 -6.55
N MET A 4 -4.97 -12.49 -6.70
CA MET A 4 -3.88 -12.81 -5.78
C MET A 4 -3.97 -11.96 -4.51
N LYS A 5 -3.58 -12.53 -3.39
CA LYS A 5 -3.53 -11.85 -2.11
C LYS A 5 -2.23 -12.20 -1.39
N PHE A 6 -1.77 -11.31 -0.52
CA PHE A 6 -0.68 -11.62 0.39
C PHE A 6 -1.19 -12.40 1.58
N MET A 7 -0.39 -13.37 2.02
CA MET A 7 -0.67 -14.12 3.24
C MET A 7 0.37 -13.77 4.30
N CYS A 8 -0.09 -13.42 5.49
CA CYS A 8 0.78 -13.21 6.64
C CYS A 8 0.46 -14.25 7.70
N ASP A 9 1.48 -15.00 8.13
CA ASP A 9 1.34 -15.92 9.25
C ASP A 9 1.59 -15.16 10.54
N ALA A 10 0.51 -14.76 11.20
CA ALA A 10 0.57 -13.93 12.39
C ALA A 10 1.23 -14.64 13.59
N GLU A 11 1.20 -15.97 13.62
CA GLU A 11 1.86 -16.74 14.69
C GLU A 11 3.37 -16.68 14.60
N ARG A 12 3.90 -16.46 13.39
CA ARG A 12 5.36 -16.42 13.15
C ARG A 12 5.91 -15.01 13.09
N CYS A 13 5.06 -14.00 13.04
CA CYS A 13 5.51 -12.61 12.95
C CYS A 13 6.18 -12.17 14.25
N ILE A 14 7.42 -11.67 14.16
CA ILE A 14 8.22 -11.22 15.30
C ILE A 14 8.48 -9.71 15.30
N GLU A 15 7.74 -8.95 14.50
CA GLU A 15 7.87 -7.49 14.40
C GLU A 15 9.25 -7.01 13.94
N CYS A 16 9.96 -7.79 13.14
CA CYS A 16 11.31 -7.39 12.70
C CYS A 16 11.32 -6.29 11.65
N ASN A 17 10.17 -5.98 11.05
CA ASN A 17 10.01 -5.00 9.98
C ASN A 17 10.80 -5.31 8.71
N GLY A 18 11.23 -6.56 8.53
CA GLY A 18 11.93 -6.99 7.33
C GLY A 18 11.09 -6.85 6.08
N CYS A 19 9.79 -7.15 6.17
CA CYS A 19 8.83 -7.00 5.07
C CYS A 19 8.67 -5.53 4.67
N VAL A 20 8.65 -4.62 5.63
CA VAL A 20 8.57 -3.18 5.41
C VAL A 20 9.80 -2.66 4.68
N THR A 21 10.99 -3.05 5.16
CA THR A 21 12.26 -2.64 4.58
C THR A 21 12.44 -3.21 3.18
N ALA A 22 12.08 -4.45 2.96
CA ALA A 22 12.15 -5.09 1.65
C ALA A 22 11.26 -4.39 0.63
N CYS A 23 10.05 -4.02 1.04
CA CYS A 23 9.11 -3.27 0.19
C CYS A 23 9.67 -1.91 -0.19
N LYS A 24 10.23 -1.18 0.77
CA LYS A 24 10.82 0.15 0.53
C LYS A 24 12.00 0.08 -0.42
N ASN A 25 12.88 -0.91 -0.25
CA ASN A 25 14.06 -1.05 -1.09
C ASN A 25 13.72 -1.52 -2.51
N ALA A 26 12.79 -2.46 -2.63
CA ALA A 26 12.41 -3.01 -3.94
C ALA A 26 11.65 -2.01 -4.81
N ASN A 27 10.91 -1.08 -4.21
CA ASN A 27 10.04 -0.15 -4.92
C ASN A 27 10.49 1.31 -4.85
N ASP A 28 11.67 1.59 -4.31
CA ASP A 28 12.20 2.95 -4.11
C ASP A 28 11.17 3.90 -3.49
N VAL A 29 10.56 3.45 -2.42
CA VAL A 29 9.50 4.21 -1.74
C VAL A 29 10.08 5.46 -1.07
N GLU A 30 9.41 6.59 -1.27
CA GLU A 30 9.85 7.87 -0.74
C GLU A 30 9.92 7.87 0.79
N TRP A 31 10.77 8.74 1.32
CA TRP A 31 10.93 8.90 2.76
C TRP A 31 9.62 9.34 3.41
N GLY A 32 9.30 8.72 4.54
CA GLY A 32 8.06 8.98 5.26
C GLY A 32 6.86 8.13 4.82
N ILE A 33 6.99 7.39 3.73
CA ILE A 33 5.94 6.48 3.25
C ILE A 33 6.32 5.05 3.59
N GLN A 34 5.35 4.29 4.08
CA GLN A 34 5.48 2.85 4.27
C GLN A 34 4.28 2.19 3.58
N ARG A 35 4.53 1.54 2.45
CA ARG A 35 3.48 0.82 1.71
C ARG A 35 2.97 -0.37 2.51
N ARG A 36 3.86 -1.02 3.25
CA ARG A 36 3.54 -2.12 4.15
C ARG A 36 3.96 -1.74 5.56
N ARG A 37 3.22 -2.22 6.54
CA ARG A 37 3.51 -1.93 7.95
C ARG A 37 3.12 -3.11 8.82
N VAL A 38 3.78 -3.21 9.96
CA VAL A 38 3.49 -4.23 10.97
C VAL A 38 2.66 -3.60 12.09
N VAL A 39 1.53 -4.20 12.37
CA VAL A 39 0.61 -3.76 13.43
C VAL A 39 0.57 -4.82 14.51
N THR A 40 0.73 -4.42 15.77
CA THR A 40 0.65 -5.32 16.91
C THR A 40 -0.71 -5.19 17.56
N LEU A 41 -1.40 -6.32 17.69
CA LEU A 41 -2.69 -6.41 18.34
C LEU A 41 -2.49 -6.91 19.78
N ASN A 42 -3.23 -6.34 20.72
CA ASN A 42 -3.19 -6.69 22.13
C ASN A 42 -1.79 -6.59 22.74
N ASP A 43 -1.09 -5.49 22.44
CA ASP A 43 0.27 -5.25 22.90
C ASP A 43 0.36 -5.32 24.43
N GLY A 44 1.27 -6.16 24.91
CA GLY A 44 1.47 -6.39 26.34
C GLY A 44 0.53 -7.41 26.98
N GLU A 45 -0.42 -7.95 26.23
CA GLU A 45 -1.35 -8.97 26.71
C GLU A 45 -0.88 -10.38 26.32
N ALA A 46 -1.48 -11.41 26.91
CA ALA A 46 -1.12 -12.80 26.64
C ALA A 46 -1.41 -13.22 25.20
N ASP A 47 -2.37 -12.55 24.56
CA ASP A 47 -2.80 -12.83 23.19
C ASP A 47 -2.15 -11.88 22.18
N GLU A 48 -1.03 -11.28 22.53
CA GLU A 48 -0.30 -10.38 21.65
C GLU A 48 0.04 -11.06 20.32
N MET A 49 -0.28 -10.40 19.23
CA MET A 49 -0.08 -10.93 17.87
C MET A 49 0.23 -9.77 16.93
N SER A 50 1.18 -9.99 16.06
CA SER A 50 1.57 -8.98 15.07
C SER A 50 1.20 -9.43 13.67
N ILE A 51 0.75 -8.49 12.86
CA ILE A 51 0.38 -8.74 11.46
C ILE A 51 1.05 -7.74 10.55
N SER A 52 1.46 -8.20 9.38
CA SER A 52 1.99 -7.35 8.32
C SER A 52 0.85 -7.00 7.36
N VAL A 53 0.54 -5.72 7.26
CA VAL A 53 -0.60 -5.25 6.46
C VAL A 53 -0.16 -4.24 5.40
N ALA A 54 -0.87 -4.26 4.28
CA ALA A 54 -0.72 -3.32 3.19
C ALA A 54 -2.08 -3.15 2.51
N CYS A 55 -2.12 -2.48 1.38
CA CYS A 55 -3.34 -2.35 0.60
C CYS A 55 -3.96 -3.73 0.30
N MET A 56 -5.26 -3.85 0.48
CA MET A 56 -5.99 -5.10 0.26
C MET A 56 -6.42 -5.30 -1.19
N HIS A 57 -6.19 -4.32 -2.07
CA HIS A 57 -6.61 -4.37 -3.48
C HIS A 57 -8.07 -4.83 -3.61
N CYS A 58 -8.97 -4.06 -3.00
CA CYS A 58 -10.38 -4.42 -2.85
C CYS A 58 -11.08 -4.60 -4.18
N ASP A 59 -12.03 -5.53 -4.24
CA ASP A 59 -12.86 -5.73 -5.43
C ASP A 59 -13.72 -4.49 -5.72
N ASP A 60 -14.33 -3.93 -4.68
CA ASP A 60 -15.09 -2.68 -4.77
C ASP A 60 -14.33 -1.63 -3.96
N ALA A 61 -13.32 -1.05 -4.58
CA ALA A 61 -12.37 -0.19 -3.88
C ALA A 61 -12.96 1.19 -3.61
N PRO A 62 -13.18 1.57 -2.34
CA PRO A 62 -13.70 2.90 -2.01
C PRO A 62 -12.74 4.03 -2.42
N CYS A 63 -11.43 3.77 -2.43
CA CYS A 63 -10.45 4.77 -2.86
C CYS A 63 -10.62 5.15 -4.33
N MET A 64 -10.99 4.19 -5.18
CA MET A 64 -11.30 4.47 -6.59
C MET A 64 -12.58 5.30 -6.72
N ALA A 65 -13.57 4.98 -5.91
CA ALA A 65 -14.88 5.63 -5.99
C ALA A 65 -14.84 7.12 -5.62
N VAL A 66 -13.94 7.51 -4.71
CA VAL A 66 -13.87 8.88 -4.19
C VAL A 66 -12.83 9.76 -4.88
N CYS A 67 -11.99 9.20 -5.75
CA CYS A 67 -10.94 9.96 -6.41
C CYS A 67 -11.55 10.96 -7.40
N PRO A 68 -11.34 12.29 -7.21
CA PRO A 68 -11.96 13.28 -8.08
C PRO A 68 -11.34 13.37 -9.48
N THR A 69 -10.14 12.83 -9.67
CA THR A 69 -9.40 12.88 -10.93
C THR A 69 -9.25 11.52 -11.61
N ASP A 70 -9.94 10.51 -11.11
CA ASP A 70 -9.89 9.13 -11.64
C ASP A 70 -8.47 8.59 -11.79
N CYS A 71 -7.64 8.80 -10.77
CA CYS A 71 -6.26 8.32 -10.76
C CYS A 71 -6.15 6.79 -10.71
N PHE A 72 -7.14 6.13 -10.12
CA PHE A 72 -7.09 4.70 -9.87
C PHE A 72 -7.63 3.91 -11.04
N TYR A 73 -7.02 2.76 -11.28
CA TYR A 73 -7.53 1.79 -12.24
C TYR A 73 -7.23 0.39 -11.74
N LYS A 74 -7.97 -0.58 -12.25
CA LYS A 74 -7.83 -1.97 -11.85
C LYS A 74 -7.33 -2.79 -13.02
N THR A 75 -6.32 -3.61 -12.78
CA THR A 75 -5.82 -4.55 -13.80
C THR A 75 -6.73 -5.77 -13.93
N ASP A 76 -6.53 -6.55 -14.98
CA ASP A 76 -7.28 -7.80 -15.18
C ASP A 76 -7.08 -8.80 -14.04
N ASP A 77 -5.93 -8.73 -13.36
CA ASP A 77 -5.62 -9.57 -12.20
C ASP A 77 -6.26 -9.07 -10.90
N GLY A 78 -6.99 -7.96 -10.95
CA GLY A 78 -7.64 -7.39 -9.79
C GLY A 78 -6.73 -6.50 -8.94
N ILE A 79 -5.56 -6.11 -9.45
CA ILE A 79 -4.65 -5.20 -8.76
C ILE A 79 -5.16 -3.77 -8.94
N VAL A 80 -5.33 -3.04 -7.84
CA VAL A 80 -5.73 -1.63 -7.86
C VAL A 80 -4.47 -0.78 -7.95
N LEU A 81 -4.25 -0.16 -9.09
CA LEU A 81 -3.11 0.69 -9.37
C LEU A 81 -3.52 2.16 -9.42
N HIS A 82 -2.53 3.01 -9.54
CA HIS A 82 -2.70 4.44 -9.38
C HIS A 82 -1.76 5.18 -10.34
N ASP A 83 -2.31 6.14 -11.06
CA ASP A 83 -1.54 7.02 -11.95
C ASP A 83 -1.21 8.32 -11.21
N LYS A 84 0.07 8.47 -10.84
CA LYS A 84 0.53 9.63 -10.10
C LYS A 84 0.42 10.94 -10.88
N ASP A 85 0.43 10.87 -12.20
CA ASP A 85 0.33 12.07 -13.04
C ASP A 85 -1.04 12.75 -12.92
N LEU A 86 -2.07 11.98 -12.61
CA LEU A 86 -3.43 12.49 -12.42
C LEU A 86 -3.72 12.91 -10.99
N CYS A 87 -2.88 12.53 -10.04
CA CYS A 87 -3.10 12.78 -8.62
C CYS A 87 -2.89 14.25 -8.26
N ILE A 88 -3.86 14.83 -7.54
CA ILE A 88 -3.79 16.22 -7.06
C ILE A 88 -3.48 16.33 -5.57
N GLY A 89 -3.27 15.21 -4.88
CA GLY A 89 -2.94 15.21 -3.47
C GLY A 89 -4.06 15.60 -2.52
N CYS A 90 -5.31 15.37 -2.92
CA CYS A 90 -6.47 15.80 -2.11
C CYS A 90 -6.68 14.99 -0.82
N GLY A 91 -6.20 13.75 -0.79
CA GLY A 91 -6.30 12.90 0.40
C GLY A 91 -7.61 12.16 0.57
N TYR A 92 -8.55 12.27 -0.36
CA TYR A 92 -9.85 11.58 -0.25
C TYR A 92 -9.70 10.07 -0.15
N CYS A 93 -8.76 9.49 -0.89
CA CYS A 93 -8.50 8.05 -0.86
C CYS A 93 -8.03 7.56 0.52
N LEU A 94 -7.22 8.37 1.20
CA LEU A 94 -6.77 8.05 2.56
C LEU A 94 -7.95 7.97 3.54
N TYR A 95 -8.86 8.92 3.47
CA TYR A 95 -10.04 8.94 4.35
C TYR A 95 -11.04 7.85 4.01
N ALA A 96 -11.12 7.44 2.75
CA ALA A 96 -12.05 6.41 2.32
C ALA A 96 -11.57 5.00 2.68
N CYS A 97 -10.25 4.80 2.78
CA CYS A 97 -9.69 3.49 3.08
C CYS A 97 -9.81 3.16 4.57
N PRO A 98 -10.48 2.04 4.94
CA PRO A 98 -10.60 1.66 6.35
C PRO A 98 -9.27 1.24 6.98
N PHE A 99 -8.27 0.91 6.17
CA PHE A 99 -6.96 0.47 6.64
C PHE A 99 -5.89 1.55 6.57
N GLY A 100 -6.21 2.72 6.00
CA GLY A 100 -5.24 3.80 5.83
C GLY A 100 -4.09 3.46 4.90
N ALA A 101 -4.32 2.61 3.89
CA ALA A 101 -3.27 2.16 2.98
C ALA A 101 -2.70 3.28 2.09
N PRO A 102 -3.51 4.18 1.49
CA PRO A 102 -2.95 5.30 0.76
C PRO A 102 -2.19 6.25 1.67
N GLN A 103 -1.00 6.66 1.24
CA GLN A 103 -0.15 7.57 2.02
C GLN A 103 0.39 8.67 1.13
N PHE A 104 0.81 9.76 1.76
CA PHE A 104 1.37 10.92 1.07
C PHE A 104 2.76 11.21 1.63
N PRO A 105 3.72 11.63 0.78
CA PRO A 105 5.06 11.94 1.27
C PRO A 105 5.04 13.09 2.25
N GLN A 106 5.88 13.00 3.27
CA GLN A 106 6.09 14.07 4.24
C GLN A 106 7.14 15.05 3.70
N GLN A 107 6.85 15.66 2.58
CA GLN A 107 7.72 16.71 2.08
C GLN A 107 7.19 18.07 2.51
N ASP A 108 8.08 18.91 2.87
CA ASP A 108 7.98 20.02 3.77
C ASP A 108 7.35 21.30 3.24
N ALA A 109 6.79 21.31 2.07
CA ALA A 109 6.23 22.55 1.58
C ALA A 109 4.78 22.68 2.05
N PHE A 110 4.54 23.63 2.86
CA PHE A 110 3.19 24.01 3.28
C PHE A 110 2.36 24.33 2.03
N GLY A 111 1.34 23.52 1.80
CA GLY A 111 0.48 23.66 0.63
C GLY A 111 0.82 22.77 -0.55
N GLU A 112 1.97 22.10 -0.53
CA GLU A 112 2.31 21.11 -1.54
C GLU A 112 2.18 19.71 -0.97
N ARG A 113 1.00 19.14 -1.08
CA ARG A 113 0.83 17.72 -0.79
C ARG A 113 1.44 16.93 -1.93
N GLY A 114 2.27 15.97 -1.57
CA GLY A 114 2.77 15.03 -2.55
C GLY A 114 1.67 14.18 -3.16
N LYS A 115 2.04 13.39 -4.14
CA LYS A 115 1.12 12.46 -4.77
C LYS A 115 0.99 11.20 -3.92
N MET A 116 -0.19 10.58 -3.94
CA MET A 116 -0.49 9.39 -3.16
C MET A 116 0.43 8.22 -3.55
N ASP A 117 0.83 7.45 -2.57
CA ASP A 117 1.55 6.20 -2.77
C ASP A 117 0.91 5.09 -1.94
N LYS A 118 0.90 3.88 -2.49
CA LYS A 118 0.38 2.71 -1.82
C LYS A 118 0.99 1.45 -2.42
N CYS A 119 0.69 0.30 -1.82
CA CYS A 119 1.10 -1.00 -2.35
C CYS A 119 0.56 -1.21 -3.77
N THR A 120 1.46 -1.54 -4.70
CA THR A 120 1.13 -1.82 -6.10
C THR A 120 1.15 -3.32 -6.42
N PHE A 121 1.23 -4.17 -5.41
CA PHE A 121 1.44 -5.61 -5.55
C PHE A 121 2.72 -5.93 -6.33
N CYS A 122 3.72 -5.03 -6.23
CA CYS A 122 4.99 -5.06 -6.97
C CYS A 122 4.84 -5.09 -8.48
N ALA A 123 3.70 -4.61 -9.00
CA ALA A 123 3.47 -4.47 -10.44
C ALA A 123 4.49 -3.50 -11.04
N GLY A 124 5.14 -3.88 -12.13
CA GLY A 124 6.21 -3.09 -12.75
C GLY A 124 7.51 -3.09 -11.96
N GLY A 125 7.62 -3.86 -10.89
CA GLY A 125 8.84 -3.97 -10.09
C GLY A 125 9.84 -4.99 -10.64
N PRO A 126 11.02 -5.12 -9.98
CA PRO A 126 12.08 -6.02 -10.45
C PRO A 126 11.67 -7.49 -10.57
N ALA A 127 10.67 -7.92 -9.81
CA ALA A 127 10.17 -9.29 -9.88
C ALA A 127 9.37 -9.55 -11.14
N GLU A 128 8.67 -8.52 -11.64
CA GLU A 128 7.83 -8.65 -12.83
C GLU A 128 8.63 -8.59 -14.12
N SER A 129 9.73 -7.82 -14.11
CA SER A 129 10.61 -7.72 -15.29
C SER A 129 11.36 -9.00 -15.61
N LYS A 130 11.31 -10.01 -14.73
CA LYS A 130 11.96 -11.30 -14.96
C LYS A 130 11.08 -12.34 -15.65
N GLU A 131 9.79 -12.04 -15.80
CA GLU A 131 8.86 -12.95 -16.48
C GLU A 131 8.76 -12.69 -17.97
N GLU A 132 9.35 -11.60 -18.45
CA GLU A 132 9.34 -11.24 -19.87
C GLU A 132 10.59 -11.70 -20.64
N GLU A 133 11.52 -12.41 -20.00
CA GLU A 133 12.66 -13.05 -20.64
C GLU A 133 12.40 -14.57 -20.77
#